data_f3d00ace6c17acdc5f9a714a13ccd5c4
#
_entry.id   f3d00ace6c17acdc5f9a714a13ccd5c4
#
_cell.length_a   1.000
_cell.length_b   1.000
_cell.length_c   1.000
_cell.angle_alpha   90.00
_cell.angle_beta   90.00
_cell.angle_gamma   90.00
#
_symmetry.space_group_name_H-M   'P 1'
#
loop_
_entity.id
_entity.type
_entity.pdbx_description
1 polymer ?
#
loop_
_entity_poly.entity_id
_entity_poly.type
_entity_poly.pdbx_seq_one_letter_code
_entity_poly.pdbx_strand_id
1 'polypeptide(L)'
;RLVGSEMCIRDRDKDINKNNNGNSDDYEKICFVCRRPESRAGKMIVMPNNIYICQDCMQRTFDSINSSGINYEDMMKMSNMPGMGMFGNFGAMDSDPVPEKQKLKKKKENKKELPALDVSKLPAPHEIKRKLDEYVIGQDYAKKVMSVAVYNHYKRVSADAKILGDVEIEKSNMLMIGPTGSGKTYLVKTLARILQVPLAITDATTLTEAGYIGDDIESVVSKLLLAADNDVEKAEHGIIFIDEIDKIAKKKETRSRDVSGESVQQGMLKLLEGSEIEVPVGATSKNAMVPQVTVNTKDILFICGGAFPDLEDIIKTRLNKSSSMGFNADLKDKYDDEKNIMSYVTVDDLREYGMIPEFLGRLPIIYSLDRLDEDMLVNILKEPKNAILKQYQKLLELDEVKLEFTDDALRSIARKAMEKDTGARALRSIIEDFMLDIMYEIPKDSNIGSVTITEDVVEKKGAPAVSYTHLRAHET
;
A
#
# COMPACT_ATOMS: atom_id res chain seq x y z
N ARG A 1 47.37 41.01 -4.42
CA ARG A 1 48.66 40.41 -4.71
C ARG A 1 48.66 38.99 -4.17
N LEU A 2 48.71 37.92 -4.82
CA LEU A 2 49.22 37.42 -6.08
C LEU A 2 48.48 36.08 -6.31
N VAL A 3 47.87 35.83 -7.45
CA VAL A 3 48.32 35.06 -8.61
C VAL A 3 48.41 33.56 -8.27
N GLY A 4 47.58 32.66 -8.72
CA GLY A 4 47.36 32.27 -10.10
C GLY A 4 48.02 30.94 -10.39
N SER A 5 47.27 29.93 -10.71
CA SER A 5 47.68 29.03 -11.80
C SER A 5 46.51 28.18 -12.19
N GLU A 6 45.88 28.57 -13.29
CA GLU A 6 45.10 27.68 -14.13
C GLU A 6 46.00 26.57 -14.65
N MET A 7 45.61 25.36 -14.50
CA MET A 7 46.19 24.27 -15.24
C MET A 7 45.12 23.62 -16.10
N CYS A 8 45.04 24.16 -17.33
CA CYS A 8 44.39 23.51 -18.44
C CYS A 8 44.97 22.13 -18.68
N ILE A 9 44.20 21.10 -18.55
CA ILE A 9 44.45 19.82 -19.19
C ILE A 9 43.47 19.70 -20.35
N ARG A 10 44.12 19.82 -21.55
CA ARG A 10 43.50 19.68 -22.87
C ARG A 10 42.94 18.26 -23.05
N ASP A 11 41.81 18.25 -23.72
CA ASP A 11 41.22 17.12 -24.42
C ASP A 11 42.26 16.33 -25.23
N ARG A 12 42.36 15.06 -24.93
CA ARG A 12 42.79 14.04 -25.90
C ARG A 12 42.20 12.71 -25.41
N ASP A 13 41.07 12.35 -26.03
CA ASP A 13 40.81 10.96 -26.33
C ASP A 13 39.61 10.89 -27.29
N LYS A 14 40.03 10.75 -28.55
CA LYS A 14 39.19 10.16 -29.60
C LYS A 14 39.60 8.70 -29.74
N ASP A 15 38.57 7.90 -29.89
CA ASP A 15 38.58 6.55 -30.46
C ASP A 15 39.14 5.43 -29.59
N ILE A 16 38.21 4.68 -29.02
CA ILE A 16 38.18 3.20 -29.10
C ILE A 16 36.81 2.67 -28.64
N ASN A 17 36.20 1.92 -29.56
CA ASN A 17 35.06 0.97 -29.42
C ASN A 17 33.62 1.51 -29.33
N LYS A 18 33.07 1.66 -30.52
CA LYS A 18 31.69 1.30 -30.83
C LYS A 18 31.53 -0.23 -30.73
N ASN A 19 30.77 -0.69 -29.78
CA ASN A 19 29.80 -1.81 -29.87
C ASN A 19 29.38 -2.24 -28.49
N ASN A 20 28.33 -1.63 -27.98
CA ASN A 20 27.29 -2.32 -27.21
C ASN A 20 26.11 -1.36 -27.10
N ASN A 21 25.13 -1.55 -27.98
CA ASN A 21 23.82 -0.94 -27.89
C ASN A 21 23.06 -1.59 -26.73
N GLY A 22 22.98 -0.89 -25.64
CA GLY A 22 22.08 -1.17 -24.52
C GLY A 22 21.98 0.09 -23.68
N ASN A 23 20.84 0.76 -23.71
CA ASN A 23 20.46 1.97 -22.98
C ASN A 23 21.12 2.12 -21.60
N SER A 24 22.37 2.60 -21.53
CA SER A 24 23.06 2.91 -20.28
C SER A 24 22.83 4.34 -19.79
N ASP A 25 22.12 5.17 -20.56
CA ASP A 25 21.96 6.59 -20.28
C ASP A 25 20.74 6.95 -19.41
N ASP A 26 19.87 5.98 -19.11
CA ASP A 26 18.64 6.20 -18.33
C ASP A 26 18.82 6.05 -16.81
N TYR A 27 20.02 5.70 -16.31
CA TYR A 27 20.24 5.47 -14.89
C TYR A 27 21.24 6.45 -14.29
N GLU A 28 20.91 6.98 -13.10
CA GLU A 28 21.76 7.89 -12.35
C GLU A 28 22.83 7.12 -11.55
N LYS A 29 24.05 7.66 -11.48
CA LYS A 29 25.16 7.08 -10.71
C LYS A 29 24.91 7.31 -9.22
N ILE A 30 25.24 6.30 -8.40
CA ILE A 30 24.98 6.31 -6.95
C ILE A 30 26.29 6.08 -6.22
N CYS A 31 26.56 6.87 -5.18
CA CYS A 31 27.73 6.72 -4.35
C CYS A 31 27.72 5.40 -3.57
N PHE A 32 28.78 4.61 -3.67
CA PHE A 32 28.90 3.32 -2.98
C PHE A 32 28.89 3.45 -1.45
N VAL A 33 29.45 4.53 -0.89
CA VAL A 33 29.61 4.72 0.56
C VAL A 33 28.35 5.32 1.19
N CYS A 34 27.88 6.50 0.73
CA CYS A 34 26.73 7.20 1.31
C CYS A 34 25.43 6.94 0.57
N ARG A 35 25.49 6.28 -0.60
CA ARG A 35 24.37 5.85 -1.43
C ARG A 35 23.49 6.99 -1.99
N ARG A 36 23.95 8.24 -1.89
CA ARG A 36 23.30 9.39 -2.52
C ARG A 36 23.53 9.36 -4.03
N PRO A 37 22.49 9.68 -4.83
CA PRO A 37 22.62 9.80 -6.28
C PRO A 37 23.48 11.01 -6.68
N GLU A 38 24.03 11.00 -7.89
CA GLU A 38 24.92 12.05 -8.42
C GLU A 38 24.26 13.44 -8.39
N SER A 39 22.93 13.53 -8.61
CA SER A 39 22.14 14.76 -8.50
C SER A 39 22.21 15.43 -7.11
N ARG A 40 22.43 14.68 -6.04
CA ARG A 40 22.55 15.18 -4.66
C ARG A 40 23.97 15.16 -4.11
N ALA A 41 24.79 14.25 -4.55
CA ALA A 41 26.13 14.03 -4.03
C ALA A 41 27.21 14.76 -4.83
N GLY A 42 26.84 15.41 -5.95
CA GLY A 42 27.78 16.11 -6.84
C GLY A 42 28.64 15.14 -7.64
N LYS A 43 29.80 15.60 -8.07
CA LYS A 43 30.70 14.81 -8.93
C LYS A 43 31.07 13.48 -8.29
N MET A 44 30.91 12.40 -9.05
CA MET A 44 31.30 11.05 -8.66
C MET A 44 32.68 10.69 -9.19
N ILE A 45 33.50 10.10 -8.35
CA ILE A 45 34.80 9.53 -8.69
C ILE A 45 34.59 8.06 -9.04
N VAL A 46 35.04 7.67 -10.23
CA VAL A 46 34.90 6.29 -10.71
C VAL A 46 36.12 5.49 -10.25
N MET A 47 35.86 4.44 -9.50
CA MET A 47 36.85 3.46 -9.08
C MET A 47 36.83 2.26 -10.03
N PRO A 48 37.90 1.41 -10.04
CA PRO A 48 37.87 0.13 -10.76
C PRO A 48 36.59 -0.66 -10.43
N ASN A 49 36.06 -1.45 -11.36
CA ASN A 49 34.83 -2.22 -11.25
C ASN A 49 33.53 -1.38 -11.21
N ASN A 50 33.53 -0.20 -11.86
CA ASN A 50 32.34 0.67 -11.93
C ASN A 50 31.77 1.12 -10.58
N ILE A 51 32.61 1.19 -9.54
CA ILE A 51 32.23 1.70 -8.24
C ILE A 51 32.30 3.24 -8.27
N TYR A 52 31.21 3.91 -7.92
CA TYR A 52 31.12 5.35 -7.86
C TYR A 52 31.18 5.84 -6.41
N ILE A 53 32.05 6.77 -6.08
CA ILE A 53 32.19 7.37 -4.74
C ILE A 53 32.09 8.89 -4.89
N CYS A 54 31.23 9.53 -4.10
CA CYS A 54 31.13 10.99 -4.12
C CYS A 54 32.32 11.65 -3.41
N GLN A 55 32.57 12.90 -3.77
CA GLN A 55 33.70 13.67 -3.27
C GLN A 55 33.71 13.79 -1.74
N ASP A 56 32.52 13.99 -1.12
CA ASP A 56 32.39 14.08 0.35
C ASP A 56 32.81 12.79 1.05
N CYS A 57 32.42 11.63 0.53
CA CYS A 57 32.79 10.35 1.12
C CYS A 57 34.27 10.05 0.94
N MET A 58 34.82 10.41 -0.20
CA MET A 58 36.25 10.27 -0.45
C MET A 58 37.05 11.14 0.55
N GLN A 59 36.64 12.41 0.73
CA GLN A 59 37.29 13.32 1.67
C GLN A 59 37.24 12.78 3.10
N ARG A 60 36.05 12.34 3.57
CA ARG A 60 35.87 11.75 4.92
C ARG A 60 36.74 10.50 5.12
N THR A 61 36.90 9.67 4.09
CA THR A 61 37.76 8.50 4.17
C THR A 61 39.24 8.91 4.32
N PHE A 62 39.70 9.90 3.57
CA PHE A 62 41.02 10.47 3.70
C PHE A 62 41.27 11.13 5.07
N ASP A 63 40.30 11.90 5.56
CA ASP A 63 40.38 12.57 6.86
C ASP A 63 40.42 11.53 8.01
N SER A 64 39.66 10.45 7.88
CA SER A 64 39.67 9.35 8.85
C SER A 64 41.02 8.59 8.86
N ILE A 65 41.63 8.36 7.70
CA ILE A 65 42.97 7.75 7.59
C ILE A 65 44.02 8.66 8.18
N ASN A 66 44.00 9.95 7.88
CA ASN A 66 44.94 10.93 8.41
C ASN A 66 44.80 11.12 9.93
N SER A 67 43.60 11.03 10.48
CA SER A 67 43.35 11.14 11.92
C SER A 67 43.76 9.91 12.71
N SER A 68 43.82 8.74 12.06
CA SER A 68 44.25 7.48 12.70
C SER A 68 45.75 7.28 12.81
N GLY A 69 46.56 8.23 12.33
CA GLY A 69 48.04 8.21 12.47
C GLY A 69 48.71 7.08 11.70
N ILE A 70 48.04 6.42 10.77
CA ILE A 70 48.59 5.33 9.97
C ILE A 70 49.34 5.93 8.79
N ASN A 71 50.70 5.73 8.78
CA ASN A 71 51.53 6.16 7.66
C ASN A 71 51.27 5.27 6.42
N TYR A 72 51.35 5.88 5.26
CA TYR A 72 51.14 5.24 3.94
C TYR A 72 52.05 4.00 3.74
N GLU A 73 53.26 4.01 4.33
CA GLU A 73 54.21 2.88 4.31
C GLU A 73 53.71 1.68 5.12
N ASP A 74 53.01 1.91 6.23
CA ASP A 74 52.45 0.84 7.06
C ASP A 74 51.23 0.20 6.39
N MET A 75 50.48 0.95 5.63
CA MET A 75 49.34 0.44 4.85
C MET A 75 49.79 -0.46 3.69
N MET A 76 50.92 -0.16 3.05
CA MET A 76 51.53 -1.05 2.03
C MET A 76 52.07 -2.34 2.62
N LYS A 77 52.57 -2.32 3.85
CA LYS A 77 53.06 -3.52 4.55
C LYS A 77 51.93 -4.43 5.01
N MET A 78 50.78 -3.87 5.39
CA MET A 78 49.58 -4.63 5.78
C MET A 78 48.90 -5.36 4.60
N SER A 79 49.07 -4.90 3.37
CA SER A 79 48.51 -5.56 2.17
C SER A 79 49.18 -6.90 1.84
N ASN A 80 50.37 -7.20 2.45
CA ASN A 80 51.15 -8.42 2.20
C ASN A 80 51.06 -9.48 3.32
N MET A 81 50.18 -9.33 4.32
CA MET A 81 49.97 -10.35 5.34
C MET A 81 48.88 -11.35 4.92
N PRO A 82 49.16 -12.66 4.89
CA PRO A 82 48.15 -13.68 4.60
C PRO A 82 47.23 -13.80 5.82
N GLY A 83 46.01 -13.30 5.69
CA GLY A 83 44.95 -13.43 6.71
C GLY A 83 44.10 -12.19 6.99
N MET A 84 44.46 -11.02 6.47
CA MET A 84 43.68 -9.78 6.69
C MET A 84 43.33 -9.15 5.34
N GLY A 85 42.63 -9.93 4.52
CA GLY A 85 42.20 -9.55 3.16
C GLY A 85 40.96 -8.64 3.11
N MET A 86 41.02 -7.50 3.81
CA MET A 86 39.90 -6.54 3.70
C MET A 86 40.01 -5.57 2.52
N PHE A 87 41.19 -5.46 1.90
CA PHE A 87 41.46 -4.63 0.72
C PHE A 87 42.09 -5.36 -0.48
N GLY A 88 42.46 -6.62 -0.34
CA GLY A 88 43.24 -7.36 -1.36
C GLY A 88 42.43 -8.26 -2.29
N ASN A 89 41.11 -8.43 -2.09
CA ASN A 89 40.32 -9.35 -2.90
C ASN A 89 39.24 -8.62 -3.72
N PHE A 90 39.51 -7.40 -4.16
CA PHE A 90 38.61 -6.66 -5.10
C PHE A 90 38.84 -7.08 -6.56
N GLY A 91 39.62 -8.10 -6.83
CA GLY A 91 40.05 -8.49 -8.17
C GLY A 91 39.30 -9.64 -8.81
N ALA A 92 38.32 -10.27 -8.13
CA ALA A 92 37.60 -11.39 -8.70
C ALA A 92 36.22 -11.55 -8.05
N MET A 93 35.41 -10.50 -8.11
CA MET A 93 33.96 -10.66 -8.07
C MET A 93 33.46 -10.39 -9.46
N ASP A 94 33.03 -11.44 -10.13
CA ASP A 94 32.22 -11.33 -11.32
C ASP A 94 31.09 -10.33 -10.98
N SER A 95 31.04 -9.26 -11.76
CA SER A 95 30.00 -8.24 -11.62
C SER A 95 28.68 -8.88 -12.06
N ASP A 96 28.03 -9.56 -11.13
CA ASP A 96 26.63 -9.89 -11.32
C ASP A 96 25.90 -8.58 -11.62
N PRO A 97 25.20 -8.49 -12.76
CA PRO A 97 24.49 -7.27 -13.10
C PRO A 97 23.47 -6.97 -12.01
N VAL A 98 23.52 -5.76 -11.47
CA VAL A 98 22.54 -5.30 -10.47
C VAL A 98 21.13 -5.63 -10.99
N PRO A 99 20.31 -6.36 -10.23
CA PRO A 99 18.98 -6.74 -10.68
C PRO A 99 18.19 -5.51 -11.17
N GLU A 100 17.46 -5.63 -12.28
CA GLU A 100 16.73 -4.49 -12.87
C GLU A 100 15.83 -3.77 -11.87
N LYS A 101 15.24 -4.51 -10.91
CA LYS A 101 14.42 -3.95 -9.82
C LYS A 101 15.20 -3.04 -8.85
N GLN A 102 16.51 -3.06 -8.86
CA GLN A 102 17.38 -2.20 -8.03
C GLN A 102 17.95 -1.01 -8.79
N LYS A 103 17.64 -0.88 -10.08
CA LYS A 103 18.07 0.25 -10.89
C LYS A 103 17.08 1.39 -10.78
N LEU A 104 17.58 2.59 -10.49
CA LEU A 104 16.80 3.83 -10.50
C LEU A 104 16.64 4.33 -11.92
N LYS A 105 15.40 4.66 -12.31
CA LYS A 105 15.19 5.44 -13.52
C LYS A 105 15.66 6.87 -13.26
N LYS A 106 16.48 7.43 -14.15
CA LYS A 106 16.88 8.83 -14.07
C LYS A 106 15.64 9.72 -14.11
N LYS A 107 15.54 10.65 -13.16
CA LYS A 107 14.60 11.75 -13.23
C LYS A 107 14.99 12.57 -14.46
N LYS A 108 14.16 12.58 -15.49
CA LYS A 108 14.43 13.36 -16.71
C LYS A 108 14.40 14.84 -16.32
N GLU A 109 15.55 15.49 -16.31
CA GLU A 109 15.68 16.95 -16.14
C GLU A 109 15.13 17.75 -17.34
N ASN A 110 14.37 17.15 -18.20
CA ASN A 110 13.62 17.88 -19.17
C ASN A 110 12.45 18.55 -18.46
N LYS A 111 12.47 19.87 -18.37
CA LYS A 111 11.30 20.76 -18.25
C LYS A 111 10.30 20.53 -19.41
N LYS A 112 10.01 19.31 -19.73
CA LYS A 112 8.75 18.89 -20.32
C LYS A 112 7.91 18.51 -19.12
N GLU A 113 6.92 19.36 -18.88
CA GLU A 113 5.77 19.09 -18.07
C GLU A 113 5.62 17.58 -17.94
N LEU A 114 5.84 17.05 -16.73
CA LEU A 114 5.36 15.75 -16.34
C LEU A 114 4.02 15.56 -17.04
N PRO A 115 3.59 14.38 -17.43
CA PRO A 115 2.17 14.14 -17.47
C PRO A 115 1.72 14.34 -16.02
N ALA A 116 1.56 15.60 -15.64
CA ALA A 116 0.68 16.01 -14.58
C ALA A 116 -0.51 15.09 -14.76
N LEU A 117 -0.90 14.37 -13.72
CA LEU A 117 -2.16 13.65 -13.72
C LEU A 117 -3.12 14.63 -14.39
N ASP A 118 -3.41 14.34 -15.65
CA ASP A 118 -4.07 15.30 -16.52
C ASP A 118 -5.44 15.53 -15.87
N VAL A 119 -5.60 16.66 -15.17
CA VAL A 119 -6.81 16.93 -14.39
C VAL A 119 -8.04 16.79 -15.27
N SER A 120 -7.85 17.03 -16.59
CA SER A 120 -8.89 16.81 -17.60
C SER A 120 -9.27 15.32 -17.75
N LYS A 121 -8.40 14.41 -17.34
CA LYS A 121 -8.64 12.95 -17.35
C LYS A 121 -9.02 12.39 -15.99
N LEU A 122 -8.93 13.20 -14.91
CA LEU A 122 -9.36 12.77 -13.59
C LEU A 122 -10.90 12.62 -13.59
N PRO A 123 -11.44 11.41 -13.35
CA PRO A 123 -12.89 11.23 -13.34
C PRO A 123 -13.51 12.07 -12.22
N ALA A 124 -14.64 12.68 -12.50
CA ALA A 124 -15.40 13.43 -11.49
C ALA A 124 -15.83 12.51 -10.33
N PRO A 125 -16.09 13.04 -9.11
CA PRO A 125 -16.42 12.22 -7.94
C PRO A 125 -17.56 11.23 -8.16
N HIS A 126 -18.61 11.64 -8.89
CA HIS A 126 -19.75 10.77 -9.22
C HIS A 126 -19.35 9.61 -10.17
N GLU A 127 -18.40 9.83 -11.07
CA GLU A 127 -17.86 8.77 -11.94
C GLU A 127 -16.97 7.81 -11.19
N ILE A 128 -16.14 8.31 -10.25
CA ILE A 128 -15.35 7.47 -9.35
C ILE A 128 -16.30 6.58 -8.53
N LYS A 129 -17.33 7.17 -7.91
CA LYS A 129 -18.35 6.42 -7.16
C LYS A 129 -19.03 5.37 -8.05
N ARG A 130 -19.50 5.75 -9.24
CA ARG A 130 -20.14 4.82 -10.18
C ARG A 130 -19.25 3.64 -10.54
N LYS A 131 -17.96 3.88 -10.78
CA LYS A 131 -16.98 2.80 -11.02
C LYS A 131 -16.74 1.94 -9.78
N LEU A 132 -16.77 2.52 -8.59
CA LEU A 132 -16.70 1.76 -7.33
C LEU A 132 -17.94 0.90 -7.13
N ASP A 133 -19.14 1.40 -7.48
CA ASP A 133 -20.41 0.67 -7.40
C ASP A 133 -20.42 -0.60 -8.26
N GLU A 134 -19.64 -0.64 -9.33
CA GLU A 134 -19.49 -1.83 -10.18
C GLU A 134 -18.77 -3.02 -9.49
N TYR A 135 -18.03 -2.75 -8.40
CA TYR A 135 -17.21 -3.73 -7.67
C TYR A 135 -17.58 -3.88 -6.21
N VAL A 136 -18.10 -2.84 -5.57
CA VAL A 136 -18.38 -2.79 -4.13
C VAL A 136 -19.85 -2.54 -3.89
N ILE A 137 -20.52 -3.49 -3.23
CA ILE A 137 -21.94 -3.40 -2.87
C ILE A 137 -22.11 -2.59 -1.58
N GLY A 138 -23.17 -1.80 -1.51
CA GLY A 138 -23.45 -0.94 -0.36
C GLY A 138 -22.38 0.13 -0.14
N GLN A 139 -22.21 0.56 1.09
CA GLN A 139 -21.17 1.54 1.49
C GLN A 139 -21.31 2.90 0.76
N ASP A 140 -22.54 3.33 0.46
CA ASP A 140 -22.81 4.49 -0.40
C ASP A 140 -22.21 5.78 0.14
N TYR A 141 -22.31 6.01 1.46
CA TYR A 141 -21.75 7.18 2.10
C TYR A 141 -20.21 7.16 2.05
N ALA A 142 -19.61 6.04 2.42
CA ALA A 142 -18.15 5.87 2.40
C ALA A 142 -17.58 6.05 0.99
N LYS A 143 -18.21 5.46 -0.04
CA LYS A 143 -17.82 5.63 -1.44
C LYS A 143 -17.92 7.08 -1.89
N LYS A 144 -18.99 7.81 -1.46
CA LYS A 144 -19.16 9.23 -1.77
C LYS A 144 -18.06 10.07 -1.14
N VAL A 145 -17.80 9.90 0.17
CA VAL A 145 -16.75 10.63 0.89
C VAL A 145 -15.37 10.37 0.27
N MET A 146 -15.04 9.10 0.06
CA MET A 146 -13.79 8.69 -0.56
C MET A 146 -13.60 9.29 -1.96
N SER A 147 -14.64 9.25 -2.80
CA SER A 147 -14.58 9.79 -4.17
C SER A 147 -14.31 11.29 -4.19
N VAL A 148 -14.94 12.04 -3.28
CA VAL A 148 -14.72 13.49 -3.15
C VAL A 148 -13.32 13.79 -2.61
N ALA A 149 -12.89 13.07 -1.56
CA ALA A 149 -11.59 13.28 -0.94
C ALA A 149 -10.44 13.03 -1.92
N VAL A 150 -10.52 11.93 -2.66
CA VAL A 150 -9.54 11.56 -3.67
C VAL A 150 -9.51 12.54 -4.84
N TYR A 151 -10.66 12.96 -5.32
CA TYR A 151 -10.75 13.98 -6.36
C TYR A 151 -10.10 15.29 -5.92
N ASN A 152 -10.39 15.75 -4.71
CA ASN A 152 -9.79 16.97 -4.14
C ASN A 152 -8.27 16.82 -3.96
N HIS A 153 -7.81 15.65 -3.51
CA HIS A 153 -6.38 15.36 -3.37
C HIS A 153 -5.65 15.51 -4.71
N TYR A 154 -6.09 14.81 -5.76
CA TYR A 154 -5.42 14.88 -7.06
C TYR A 154 -5.59 16.23 -7.74
N LYS A 155 -6.71 16.92 -7.49
CA LYS A 155 -6.88 18.31 -7.94
C LYS A 155 -5.88 19.24 -7.28
N ARG A 156 -5.60 19.07 -5.97
CA ARG A 156 -4.53 19.82 -5.27
C ARG A 156 -3.16 19.54 -5.87
N VAL A 157 -2.84 18.26 -6.07
CA VAL A 157 -1.54 17.83 -6.63
C VAL A 157 -1.30 18.39 -8.04
N SER A 158 -2.36 18.53 -8.83
CA SER A 158 -2.30 18.97 -10.22
C SER A 158 -2.50 20.49 -10.39
N ALA A 159 -2.83 21.21 -9.31
CA ALA A 159 -3.12 22.64 -9.41
C ALA A 159 -1.83 23.45 -9.58
N ASP A 160 -1.81 24.29 -10.62
CA ASP A 160 -0.74 25.27 -10.82
C ASP A 160 -0.70 26.27 -9.65
N ALA A 161 0.50 26.55 -9.15
CA ALA A 161 0.72 27.57 -8.12
C ALA A 161 0.14 28.95 -8.51
N LYS A 162 0.05 29.24 -9.82
CA LYS A 162 -0.57 30.46 -10.34
C LYS A 162 -2.08 30.55 -10.12
N ILE A 163 -2.76 29.40 -10.05
CA ILE A 163 -4.23 29.32 -9.83
C ILE A 163 -4.54 29.39 -8.34
N LEU A 164 -3.69 28.80 -7.48
CA LEU A 164 -3.87 28.77 -6.03
C LEU A 164 -3.58 30.14 -5.39
N GLY A 165 -2.76 31.00 -6.01
CA GLY A 165 -2.35 32.28 -5.44
C GLY A 165 -1.69 32.08 -4.08
N ASP A 166 -2.16 32.83 -3.06
CA ASP A 166 -1.66 32.76 -1.69
C ASP A 166 -2.38 31.68 -0.82
N VAL A 167 -3.26 30.85 -1.41
CA VAL A 167 -4.03 29.84 -0.67
C VAL A 167 -3.34 28.50 -0.75
N GLU A 168 -2.91 27.99 0.40
CA GLU A 168 -2.38 26.63 0.54
C GLU A 168 -3.50 25.65 0.87
N ILE A 169 -3.66 24.62 0.04
CA ILE A 169 -4.64 23.54 0.26
C ILE A 169 -3.97 22.41 1.01
N GLU A 170 -4.48 22.08 2.19
CA GLU A 170 -3.97 20.99 3.03
C GLU A 170 -4.24 19.61 2.45
N LYS A 171 -3.50 18.61 2.95
CA LYS A 171 -3.68 17.20 2.56
C LYS A 171 -5.03 16.67 3.05
N SER A 172 -5.65 15.82 2.24
CA SER A 172 -6.94 15.18 2.52
C SER A 172 -6.74 13.71 2.92
N ASN A 173 -5.86 13.44 3.90
CA ASN A 173 -5.71 12.07 4.39
C ASN A 173 -6.99 11.60 5.08
N MET A 174 -7.24 10.29 5.06
CA MET A 174 -8.52 9.70 5.47
C MET A 174 -8.35 8.66 6.56
N LEU A 175 -9.33 8.62 7.47
CA LEU A 175 -9.51 7.55 8.45
C LEU A 175 -10.83 6.82 8.15
N MET A 176 -10.72 5.54 7.84
CA MET A 176 -11.84 4.64 7.54
C MET A 176 -12.08 3.69 8.70
N ILE A 177 -13.25 3.78 9.31
CA ILE A 177 -13.65 2.97 10.46
C ILE A 177 -14.66 1.93 9.99
N GLY A 178 -14.52 0.68 10.38
CA GLY A 178 -15.53 -0.32 10.04
C GLY A 178 -15.13 -1.73 10.46
N PRO A 179 -16.11 -2.60 10.69
CA PRO A 179 -15.86 -3.94 11.21
C PRO A 179 -14.94 -4.76 10.29
N THR A 180 -14.38 -5.83 10.84
CA THR A 180 -13.58 -6.77 10.07
C THR A 180 -14.46 -7.37 8.95
N GLY A 181 -13.90 -7.47 7.73
CA GLY A 181 -14.63 -8.01 6.59
C GLY A 181 -15.65 -7.06 5.94
N SER A 182 -15.77 -5.79 6.37
CA SER A 182 -16.62 -4.79 5.72
C SER A 182 -16.14 -4.31 4.34
N GLY A 183 -14.95 -4.73 3.92
CA GLY A 183 -14.40 -4.41 2.59
C GLY A 183 -13.42 -3.24 2.54
N LYS A 184 -12.89 -2.73 3.67
CA LYS A 184 -11.93 -1.61 3.74
C LYS A 184 -10.79 -1.73 2.72
N THR A 185 -10.01 -2.78 2.83
CA THR A 185 -8.86 -3.04 1.97
C THR A 185 -9.26 -3.22 0.50
N TYR A 186 -10.41 -3.87 0.24
CA TYR A 186 -10.93 -4.10 -1.10
C TYR A 186 -11.36 -2.79 -1.78
N LEU A 187 -11.99 -1.90 -1.02
CA LEU A 187 -12.42 -0.57 -1.49
C LEU A 187 -11.21 0.26 -1.96
N VAL A 188 -10.13 0.28 -1.15
CA VAL A 188 -8.90 1.02 -1.51
C VAL A 188 -8.18 0.38 -2.71
N LYS A 189 -8.09 -0.95 -2.78
CA LYS A 189 -7.53 -1.66 -3.94
C LYS A 189 -8.30 -1.35 -5.23
N THR A 190 -9.61 -1.30 -5.14
CA THR A 190 -10.47 -0.99 -6.29
C THR A 190 -10.31 0.47 -6.71
N LEU A 191 -10.24 1.39 -5.75
CA LEU A 191 -9.97 2.81 -6.00
C LEU A 191 -8.64 3.03 -6.74
N ALA A 192 -7.54 2.47 -6.22
CA ALA A 192 -6.22 2.60 -6.82
C ALA A 192 -6.17 2.05 -8.25
N ARG A 193 -6.89 0.95 -8.51
CA ARG A 193 -7.05 0.38 -9.86
C ARG A 193 -7.81 1.30 -10.80
N ILE A 194 -8.90 1.93 -10.33
CA ILE A 194 -9.71 2.87 -11.11
C ILE A 194 -8.89 4.10 -11.51
N LEU A 195 -8.05 4.57 -10.59
CA LEU A 195 -7.19 5.75 -10.78
C LEU A 195 -5.87 5.42 -11.51
N GLN A 196 -5.52 4.13 -11.61
CA GLN A 196 -4.27 3.65 -12.20
C GLN A 196 -3.02 4.22 -11.49
N VAL A 197 -3.08 4.32 -10.16
CA VAL A 197 -1.98 4.81 -9.32
C VAL A 197 -1.35 3.68 -8.51
N PRO A 198 -0.04 3.75 -8.19
CA PRO A 198 0.59 2.76 -7.32
C PRO A 198 -0.04 2.76 -5.93
N LEU A 199 -0.16 1.57 -5.37
CA LEU A 199 -0.74 1.33 -4.05
C LEU A 199 0.19 0.50 -3.19
N ALA A 200 0.56 1.01 -2.03
CA ALA A 200 1.17 0.23 -0.96
C ALA A 200 0.13 -0.09 0.12
N ILE A 201 0.15 -1.31 0.60
CA ILE A 201 -0.68 -1.76 1.72
C ILE A 201 0.25 -2.25 2.82
N THR A 202 0.04 -1.76 4.03
CA THR A 202 0.77 -2.20 5.21
C THR A 202 -0.18 -2.35 6.38
N ASP A 203 0.23 -3.17 7.34
CA ASP A 203 -0.47 -3.36 8.60
C ASP A 203 0.24 -2.54 9.67
N ALA A 204 -0.51 -1.74 10.43
CA ALA A 204 0.05 -0.89 11.48
C ALA A 204 0.73 -1.71 12.59
N THR A 205 0.33 -2.96 12.80
CA THR A 205 0.93 -3.85 13.83
C THR A 205 2.35 -4.28 13.49
N THR A 206 2.74 -4.23 12.23
CA THR A 206 4.10 -4.56 11.79
C THR A 206 5.07 -3.40 11.96
N LEU A 207 4.55 -2.17 12.15
CA LEU A 207 5.35 -0.96 12.25
C LEU A 207 5.87 -0.76 13.67
N THR A 208 7.13 -0.40 13.76
CA THR A 208 7.79 -0.12 15.04
C THR A 208 8.61 1.18 14.97
N GLU A 209 8.92 1.74 16.12
CA GLU A 209 9.87 2.86 16.23
C GLU A 209 11.26 2.39 15.72
N ALA A 210 11.98 3.26 15.02
CA ALA A 210 13.30 2.96 14.45
C ALA A 210 14.27 2.38 15.50
N GLY A 211 14.86 1.24 15.16
CA GLY A 211 15.83 0.53 16.03
C GLY A 211 15.26 -0.63 16.85
N TYR A 212 13.96 -0.91 16.75
CA TYR A 212 13.34 -2.10 17.34
C TYR A 212 13.08 -3.18 16.28
N ILE A 213 12.73 -4.40 16.74
CA ILE A 213 12.41 -5.52 15.84
C ILE A 213 11.05 -5.25 15.21
N GLY A 214 11.01 -5.07 13.90
CA GLY A 214 9.83 -4.80 13.09
C GLY A 214 10.20 -4.00 11.84
N ASP A 215 9.18 -3.65 11.06
CA ASP A 215 9.34 -2.76 9.91
C ASP A 215 9.44 -1.30 10.39
N ASP A 216 10.47 -0.58 9.97
CA ASP A 216 10.53 0.86 10.20
C ASP A 216 9.36 1.58 9.53
N ILE A 217 8.88 2.66 10.14
CA ILE A 217 7.74 3.43 9.60
C ILE A 217 7.98 3.87 8.15
N GLU A 218 9.22 4.21 7.79
CA GLU A 218 9.58 4.60 6.42
C GLU A 218 9.56 3.42 5.41
N SER A 219 9.54 2.17 5.88
CA SER A 219 9.39 0.98 5.02
C SER A 219 8.11 1.01 4.19
N VAL A 220 7.09 1.71 4.68
CA VAL A 220 5.81 1.91 3.97
C VAL A 220 6.02 2.63 2.64
N VAL A 221 6.91 3.64 2.64
CA VAL A 221 7.27 4.39 1.42
C VAL A 221 8.12 3.52 0.48
N SER A 222 8.99 2.66 1.04
CA SER A 222 9.74 1.67 0.24
C SER A 222 8.81 0.69 -0.49
N LYS A 223 7.75 0.22 0.20
CA LYS A 223 6.71 -0.64 -0.40
C LYS A 223 6.00 0.09 -1.56
N LEU A 224 5.73 1.39 -1.40
CA LEU A 224 5.11 2.19 -2.47
C LEU A 224 6.06 2.39 -3.66
N LEU A 225 7.34 2.64 -3.40
CA LEU A 225 8.35 2.76 -4.45
C LEU A 225 8.47 1.46 -5.26
N LEU A 226 8.43 0.30 -4.59
CA LEU A 226 8.39 -1.01 -5.25
C LEU A 226 7.13 -1.19 -6.10
N ALA A 227 5.96 -0.78 -5.59
CA ALA A 227 4.69 -0.83 -6.33
C ALA A 227 4.68 0.11 -7.55
N ALA A 228 5.54 1.14 -7.53
CA ALA A 228 5.74 2.09 -8.63
C ALA A 228 6.88 1.67 -9.59
N ASP A 229 7.35 0.41 -9.53
CA ASP A 229 8.49 -0.08 -10.34
C ASP A 229 9.78 0.74 -10.15
N ASN A 230 10.02 1.23 -8.93
CA ASN A 230 11.14 2.12 -8.55
C ASN A 230 11.12 3.48 -9.31
N ASP A 231 9.97 3.93 -9.77
CA ASP A 231 9.76 5.23 -10.36
C ASP A 231 9.32 6.21 -9.25
N VAL A 232 10.20 7.13 -8.87
CA VAL A 232 9.97 8.08 -7.76
C VAL A 232 8.79 9.00 -8.06
N GLU A 233 8.69 9.50 -9.29
CA GLU A 233 7.62 10.42 -9.67
C GLU A 233 6.24 9.76 -9.59
N LYS A 234 6.15 8.48 -9.99
CA LYS A 234 4.91 7.71 -9.82
C LYS A 234 4.62 7.40 -8.37
N ALA A 235 5.65 7.08 -7.57
CA ALA A 235 5.49 6.80 -6.14
C ALA A 235 4.97 8.03 -5.39
N GLU A 236 5.48 9.22 -5.68
CA GLU A 236 5.06 10.48 -5.06
C GLU A 236 3.57 10.81 -5.32
N HIS A 237 2.95 10.22 -6.34
CA HIS A 237 1.51 10.36 -6.65
C HIS A 237 0.69 9.12 -6.28
N GLY A 238 1.26 8.21 -5.51
CA GLY A 238 0.63 6.97 -5.11
C GLY A 238 -0.30 7.10 -3.90
N ILE A 239 -0.87 5.94 -3.53
CA ILE A 239 -1.72 5.78 -2.34
C ILE A 239 -1.01 4.83 -1.38
N ILE A 240 -0.99 5.19 -0.10
CA ILE A 240 -0.59 4.31 0.99
C ILE A 240 -1.82 3.99 1.84
N PHE A 241 -2.12 2.71 1.97
CA PHE A 241 -3.16 2.21 2.86
C PHE A 241 -2.52 1.52 4.06
N ILE A 242 -2.84 2.03 5.27
CA ILE A 242 -2.39 1.50 6.55
C ILE A 242 -3.60 0.85 7.22
N ASP A 243 -3.63 -0.48 7.24
CA ASP A 243 -4.71 -1.25 7.88
C ASP A 243 -4.43 -1.46 9.38
N GLU A 244 -5.44 -1.84 10.13
CA GLU A 244 -5.37 -2.13 11.58
C GLU A 244 -4.82 -0.99 12.44
N ILE A 245 -5.10 0.27 12.06
CA ILE A 245 -4.62 1.46 12.77
C ILE A 245 -5.10 1.54 14.22
N ASP A 246 -6.22 0.92 14.54
CA ASP A 246 -6.76 0.80 15.89
C ASP A 246 -5.86 0.01 16.85
N LYS A 247 -4.97 -0.83 16.33
CA LYS A 247 -4.04 -1.64 17.14
C LYS A 247 -2.88 -0.84 17.73
N ILE A 248 -2.59 0.33 17.14
CA ILE A 248 -1.58 1.25 17.69
C ILE A 248 -2.19 2.33 18.61
N ALA A 249 -3.46 2.20 18.97
CA ALA A 249 -4.07 3.06 19.98
C ALA A 249 -3.43 2.81 21.36
N LYS A 250 -3.22 3.89 22.13
CA LYS A 250 -2.63 3.84 23.47
C LYS A 250 -3.51 3.02 24.40
N LYS A 251 -2.97 1.98 25.02
CA LYS A 251 -3.67 1.19 26.05
C LYS A 251 -3.67 1.94 27.39
N LYS A 252 -4.85 2.02 28.03
CA LYS A 252 -5.05 2.79 29.27
C LYS A 252 -4.19 2.34 30.48
N GLU A 253 -3.58 1.14 30.44
CA GLU A 253 -2.93 0.52 31.62
C GLU A 253 -1.41 0.33 31.55
N THR A 254 -0.73 0.78 30.50
CA THR A 254 0.72 0.57 30.40
C THR A 254 1.51 1.65 31.14
N ARG A 255 2.17 1.26 32.23
CA ARG A 255 3.14 2.09 32.97
C ARG A 255 4.52 2.18 32.31
N SER A 256 4.77 1.43 31.25
CA SER A 256 6.02 1.41 30.48
C SER A 256 5.86 2.19 29.16
N ARG A 257 7.00 2.68 28.62
CA ARG A 257 7.03 3.33 27.28
C ARG A 257 6.42 2.39 26.24
N ASP A 258 5.36 2.82 25.60
CA ASP A 258 4.67 2.06 24.56
C ASP A 258 5.39 2.27 23.22
N VAL A 259 6.25 1.31 22.87
CA VAL A 259 7.10 1.34 21.67
C VAL A 259 6.33 0.99 20.40
N SER A 260 5.18 0.35 20.54
CA SER A 260 4.35 -0.14 19.43
C SER A 260 3.04 0.62 19.23
N GLY A 261 2.68 1.52 20.11
CA GLY A 261 1.45 2.28 20.07
C GLY A 261 1.68 3.77 19.83
N GLU A 262 1.78 4.57 20.91
CA GLU A 262 1.92 6.03 20.82
C GLU A 262 3.17 6.46 20.03
N SER A 263 4.30 5.76 20.18
CA SER A 263 5.54 6.09 19.45
C SER A 263 5.37 5.90 17.93
N VAL A 264 4.63 4.87 17.49
CA VAL A 264 4.34 4.64 16.06
C VAL A 264 3.43 5.74 15.53
N GLN A 265 2.38 6.14 16.27
CA GLN A 265 1.54 7.26 15.88
C GLN A 265 2.36 8.55 15.70
N GLN A 266 3.25 8.87 16.65
CA GLN A 266 4.14 10.05 16.57
C GLN A 266 5.11 9.95 15.38
N GLY A 267 5.71 8.78 15.14
CA GLY A 267 6.61 8.57 14.01
C GLY A 267 5.93 8.75 12.65
N MET A 268 4.65 8.36 12.55
CA MET A 268 3.87 8.52 11.31
C MET A 268 3.49 9.97 11.00
N LEU A 269 3.53 10.90 11.97
CA LEU A 269 3.18 12.31 11.74
C LEU A 269 3.99 12.91 10.60
N LYS A 270 5.30 12.66 10.56
CA LYS A 270 6.19 13.17 9.49
C LYS A 270 5.73 12.72 8.10
N LEU A 271 5.30 11.45 7.97
CA LEU A 271 4.80 10.91 6.70
C LEU A 271 3.50 11.60 6.28
N LEU A 272 2.58 11.74 7.23
CA LEU A 272 1.25 12.31 6.98
C LEU A 272 1.32 13.80 6.65
N GLU A 273 2.24 14.55 7.27
CA GLU A 273 2.46 15.98 7.00
C GLU A 273 3.06 16.23 5.63
N GLY A 274 3.97 15.40 5.20
CA GLY A 274 4.74 15.53 3.98
C GLY A 274 6.19 15.90 4.29
N SER A 275 7.08 14.95 4.09
CA SER A 275 8.50 15.09 4.30
C SER A 275 9.30 14.33 3.25
N GLU A 276 10.55 14.71 3.08
CA GLU A 276 11.48 13.96 2.26
C GLU A 276 12.08 12.80 3.06
N ILE A 277 11.97 11.60 2.52
CA ILE A 277 12.39 10.36 3.18
C ILE A 277 13.33 9.59 2.28
N GLU A 278 14.46 9.16 2.85
CA GLU A 278 15.42 8.30 2.17
C GLU A 278 15.00 6.84 2.33
N VAL A 279 14.75 6.16 1.22
CA VAL A 279 14.31 4.78 1.17
C VAL A 279 15.19 3.92 0.26
N PRO A 280 15.39 2.64 0.61
CA PRO A 280 16.18 1.74 -0.23
C PRO A 280 15.43 1.37 -1.52
N VAL A 281 16.17 1.29 -2.63
CA VAL A 281 15.64 0.91 -3.94
C VAL A 281 15.58 -0.61 -4.06
N GLY A 282 14.41 -1.15 -4.34
CA GLY A 282 14.24 -2.60 -4.52
C GLY A 282 14.28 -3.43 -3.24
N ALA A 283 14.29 -2.78 -2.06
CA ALA A 283 14.24 -3.44 -0.76
C ALA A 283 13.31 -2.69 0.20
N THR A 284 12.85 -3.37 1.23
CA THR A 284 11.98 -2.78 2.26
C THR A 284 12.73 -2.39 3.54
N SER A 285 13.94 -2.92 3.74
CA SER A 285 14.74 -2.68 4.93
C SER A 285 15.93 -1.75 4.64
N LYS A 286 16.15 -0.76 5.50
CA LYS A 286 17.30 0.15 5.45
C LYS A 286 18.65 -0.54 5.64
N ASN A 287 18.65 -1.73 6.24
CA ASN A 287 19.88 -2.52 6.46
C ASN A 287 20.35 -3.24 5.18
N ALA A 288 19.57 -3.22 4.12
CA ALA A 288 19.98 -3.77 2.84
C ALA A 288 21.11 -2.91 2.24
N MET A 289 22.14 -3.57 1.72
CA MET A 289 23.24 -2.90 1.01
C MET A 289 22.82 -2.50 -0.41
N VAL A 290 21.76 -1.67 -0.52
CA VAL A 290 21.16 -1.22 -1.77
C VAL A 290 21.19 0.31 -1.87
N PRO A 291 21.13 0.87 -3.07
CA PRO A 291 21.01 2.31 -3.27
C PRO A 291 19.83 2.92 -2.53
N GLN A 292 19.98 4.14 -2.03
CA GLN A 292 18.89 4.89 -1.41
C GLN A 292 18.47 6.05 -2.30
N VAL A 293 17.17 6.33 -2.29
CA VAL A 293 16.57 7.46 -3.02
C VAL A 293 15.67 8.24 -2.07
N THR A 294 15.55 9.53 -2.31
CA THR A 294 14.64 10.38 -1.57
C THR A 294 13.29 10.42 -2.27
N VAL A 295 12.24 10.17 -1.51
CA VAL A 295 10.84 10.28 -1.91
C VAL A 295 10.17 11.36 -1.07
N ASN A 296 9.48 12.29 -1.70
CA ASN A 296 8.70 13.31 -1.01
C ASN A 296 7.28 12.80 -0.78
N THR A 297 6.86 12.75 0.49
CA THR A 297 5.53 12.24 0.84
C THR A 297 4.42 13.28 0.75
N LYS A 298 4.72 14.54 0.33
CA LYS A 298 3.76 15.66 0.29
C LYS A 298 2.54 15.35 -0.58
N ASP A 299 2.75 14.67 -1.71
CA ASP A 299 1.70 14.38 -2.69
C ASP A 299 1.22 12.93 -2.66
N ILE A 300 1.70 12.13 -1.70
CA ILE A 300 1.19 10.79 -1.42
C ILE A 300 -0.11 10.90 -0.61
N LEU A 301 -1.15 10.16 -1.03
CA LEU A 301 -2.41 10.07 -0.30
C LEU A 301 -2.33 8.94 0.73
N PHE A 302 -2.55 9.28 2.01
CA PHE A 302 -2.64 8.30 3.08
C PHE A 302 -4.10 8.00 3.42
N ILE A 303 -4.42 6.72 3.50
CA ILE A 303 -5.70 6.20 3.95
C ILE A 303 -5.41 5.24 5.08
N CYS A 304 -5.90 5.54 6.28
CA CYS A 304 -5.81 4.66 7.43
C CYS A 304 -7.11 3.90 7.62
N GLY A 305 -7.06 2.61 7.93
CA GLY A 305 -8.22 1.76 8.18
C GLY A 305 -8.12 1.04 9.52
N GLY A 306 -9.22 0.95 10.25
CA GLY A 306 -9.27 0.22 11.51
C GLY A 306 -10.66 -0.34 11.80
N ALA A 307 -10.70 -1.38 12.64
CA ALA A 307 -11.96 -1.97 13.10
C ALA A 307 -12.53 -1.25 14.31
N PHE A 308 -11.68 -0.74 15.19
CA PHE A 308 -12.03 -0.01 16.41
C PHE A 308 -13.04 -0.79 17.27
N PRO A 309 -12.73 -2.00 17.73
CA PRO A 309 -13.59 -2.72 18.66
C PRO A 309 -13.85 -1.85 19.90
N ASP A 310 -15.01 -1.98 20.51
CA ASP A 310 -15.45 -1.23 21.70
C ASP A 310 -15.65 0.30 21.50
N LEU A 311 -15.37 0.85 20.30
CA LEU A 311 -15.65 2.26 20.01
C LEU A 311 -17.16 2.56 20.04
N GLU A 312 -18.00 1.57 19.68
CA GLU A 312 -19.46 1.69 19.78
C GLU A 312 -19.91 2.00 21.20
N ASP A 313 -19.29 1.39 22.21
CA ASP A 313 -19.63 1.63 23.63
C ASP A 313 -19.24 3.03 24.10
N ILE A 314 -18.12 3.55 23.59
CA ILE A 314 -17.69 4.94 23.85
C ILE A 314 -18.71 5.91 23.27
N ILE A 315 -19.13 5.70 22.01
CA ILE A 315 -20.13 6.53 21.33
C ILE A 315 -21.48 6.48 22.07
N LYS A 316 -21.94 5.27 22.43
CA LYS A 316 -23.19 5.07 23.21
C LYS A 316 -23.12 5.81 24.53
N THR A 317 -22.03 5.70 25.25
CA THR A 317 -21.83 6.38 26.53
C THR A 317 -21.90 7.91 26.37
N ARG A 318 -21.31 8.46 25.33
CA ARG A 318 -21.36 9.90 25.03
C ARG A 318 -22.79 10.35 24.69
N LEU A 319 -23.48 9.62 23.81
CA LEU A 319 -24.84 9.94 23.38
C LEU A 319 -25.83 9.85 24.57
N ASN A 320 -25.68 8.84 25.43
CA ASN A 320 -26.52 8.69 26.61
C ASN A 320 -26.26 9.78 27.65
N LYS A 321 -24.99 10.21 27.85
CA LYS A 321 -24.68 11.35 28.74
C LYS A 321 -25.28 12.66 28.25
N SER A 322 -25.28 12.91 26.95
CA SER A 322 -25.87 14.13 26.38
C SER A 322 -27.39 14.16 26.50
N SER A 323 -28.06 13.00 26.49
CA SER A 323 -29.52 12.88 26.60
C SER A 323 -30.02 12.91 28.06
N SER A 324 -29.18 12.58 29.05
CA SER A 324 -29.55 12.55 30.48
C SER A 324 -29.66 13.93 31.12
N MET A 325 -29.28 15.02 30.45
CA MET A 325 -29.47 16.39 30.92
C MET A 325 -30.89 16.96 30.67
N GLY A 326 -31.80 16.19 30.07
CA GLY A 326 -33.18 16.57 29.85
C GLY A 326 -34.15 15.66 30.61
N PHE A 327 -35.34 16.20 30.98
CA PHE A 327 -36.42 15.57 31.78
C PHE A 327 -37.06 14.27 31.22
N ASN A 328 -36.44 13.63 30.19
CA ASN A 328 -36.96 12.41 29.57
C ASN A 328 -36.02 11.22 29.80
N ALA A 329 -36.25 10.50 30.90
CA ALA A 329 -35.53 9.29 31.28
C ALA A 329 -35.78 8.07 30.36
N ASP A 330 -36.73 8.17 29.42
CA ASP A 330 -37.15 7.07 28.52
C ASP A 330 -36.30 6.92 27.25
N LEU A 331 -35.19 7.65 27.11
CA LEU A 331 -34.36 7.63 25.90
C LEU A 331 -33.19 6.66 25.96
N LYS A 332 -33.05 5.87 27.03
CA LYS A 332 -31.93 4.91 27.17
C LYS A 332 -31.93 3.82 26.10
N ASP A 333 -33.08 3.46 25.55
CA ASP A 333 -33.21 2.37 24.59
C ASP A 333 -33.13 2.82 23.12
N LYS A 334 -33.12 4.15 22.87
CA LYS A 334 -33.21 4.66 21.49
C LYS A 334 -31.99 4.42 20.63
N TYR A 335 -30.81 4.30 21.24
CA TYR A 335 -29.54 4.08 20.56
C TYR A 335 -29.03 2.64 20.64
N ASP A 336 -29.67 1.78 21.44
CA ASP A 336 -29.28 0.37 21.57
C ASP A 336 -29.69 -0.44 20.33
N ASP A 337 -30.78 -0.05 19.67
CA ASP A 337 -31.28 -0.68 18.43
C ASP A 337 -30.77 -0.01 17.14
N GLU A 338 -29.95 1.04 17.23
CA GLU A 338 -29.48 1.75 16.05
C GLU A 338 -28.35 0.98 15.34
N LYS A 339 -28.68 0.42 14.17
CA LYS A 339 -27.80 -0.46 13.38
C LYS A 339 -26.48 0.20 12.97
N ASN A 340 -26.37 1.54 13.03
CA ASN A 340 -25.20 2.25 12.48
C ASN A 340 -24.64 3.31 13.44
N ILE A 341 -24.39 2.92 14.68
CA ILE A 341 -23.86 3.80 15.73
C ILE A 341 -22.50 4.41 15.35
N MET A 342 -21.68 3.69 14.56
CA MET A 342 -20.38 4.18 14.10
C MET A 342 -20.48 5.43 13.21
N SER A 343 -21.63 5.74 12.62
CA SER A 343 -21.85 6.97 11.86
C SER A 343 -21.79 8.24 12.70
N TYR A 344 -21.99 8.13 14.01
CA TYR A 344 -21.93 9.24 14.98
C TYR A 344 -20.54 9.46 15.59
N VAL A 345 -19.49 8.78 15.06
CA VAL A 345 -18.14 8.90 15.56
C VAL A 345 -17.64 10.34 15.51
N THR A 346 -16.99 10.76 16.58
CA THR A 346 -16.36 12.08 16.69
C THR A 346 -14.86 11.92 16.98
N VAL A 347 -14.10 13.00 16.78
CA VAL A 347 -12.66 13.04 17.14
C VAL A 347 -12.46 12.75 18.63
N ASP A 348 -13.37 13.22 19.50
CA ASP A 348 -13.27 13.00 20.95
C ASP A 348 -13.45 11.52 21.32
N ASP A 349 -14.32 10.79 20.62
CA ASP A 349 -14.48 9.34 20.81
C ASP A 349 -13.18 8.59 20.47
N LEU A 350 -12.52 8.97 19.38
CA LEU A 350 -11.25 8.39 18.96
C LEU A 350 -10.10 8.73 19.92
N ARG A 351 -10.12 9.93 20.51
CA ARG A 351 -9.18 10.30 21.58
C ARG A 351 -9.41 9.47 22.85
N GLU A 352 -10.66 9.27 23.23
CA GLU A 352 -11.01 8.41 24.37
C GLU A 352 -10.61 6.95 24.12
N TYR A 353 -10.69 6.50 22.86
CA TYR A 353 -10.23 5.17 22.43
C TYR A 353 -8.71 4.99 22.57
N GLY A 354 -7.91 6.07 22.45
CA GLY A 354 -6.46 6.05 22.60
C GLY A 354 -5.65 6.58 21.42
N MET A 355 -6.31 7.23 20.47
CA MET A 355 -5.60 7.91 19.37
C MET A 355 -5.11 9.28 19.82
N ILE A 356 -3.87 9.64 19.45
CA ILE A 356 -3.32 10.95 19.84
C ILE A 356 -3.93 12.08 18.99
N PRO A 357 -4.19 13.26 19.60
CA PRO A 357 -4.84 14.37 18.90
C PRO A 357 -4.10 14.84 17.66
N GLU A 358 -2.78 14.86 17.70
CA GLU A 358 -1.90 15.28 16.61
C GLU A 358 -2.08 14.36 15.39
N PHE A 359 -2.20 13.05 15.63
CA PHE A 359 -2.41 12.06 14.57
C PHE A 359 -3.81 12.21 13.94
N LEU A 360 -4.84 12.39 14.76
CA LEU A 360 -6.20 12.65 14.27
C LEU A 360 -6.29 13.97 13.49
N GLY A 361 -5.55 15.00 13.91
CA GLY A 361 -5.46 16.27 13.18
C GLY A 361 -4.88 16.13 11.77
N ARG A 362 -4.10 15.07 11.50
CA ARG A 362 -3.55 14.76 10.16
C ARG A 362 -4.44 13.83 9.31
N LEU A 363 -5.56 13.39 9.89
CA LEU A 363 -6.58 12.56 9.23
C LEU A 363 -7.95 13.28 9.27
N PRO A 364 -8.09 14.42 8.59
CA PRO A 364 -9.26 15.29 8.74
C PRO A 364 -10.56 14.66 8.21
N ILE A 365 -10.46 13.64 7.35
CA ILE A 365 -11.61 12.99 6.75
C ILE A 365 -11.85 11.67 7.45
N ILE A 366 -12.83 11.63 8.37
CA ILE A 366 -13.21 10.45 9.14
C ILE A 366 -14.57 9.99 8.65
N TYR A 367 -14.69 8.70 8.34
CA TYR A 367 -15.96 8.08 7.95
C TYR A 367 -16.01 6.59 8.31
N SER A 368 -17.23 6.10 8.48
CA SER A 368 -17.49 4.69 8.82
C SER A 368 -18.01 3.91 7.63
N LEU A 369 -17.77 2.60 7.66
CA LEU A 369 -18.40 1.62 6.80
C LEU A 369 -19.50 0.91 7.58
N ASP A 370 -20.60 0.66 6.87
CA ASP A 370 -21.74 -0.06 7.43
C ASP A 370 -21.42 -1.54 7.67
N ARG A 371 -22.07 -2.15 8.65
CA ARG A 371 -22.06 -3.60 8.82
C ARG A 371 -22.78 -4.24 7.63
N LEU A 372 -22.28 -5.39 7.19
CA LEU A 372 -22.88 -6.14 6.10
C LEU A 372 -24.04 -6.97 6.65
N ASP A 373 -25.22 -6.79 6.09
CA ASP A 373 -26.39 -7.63 6.37
C ASP A 373 -26.49 -8.84 5.40
N GLU A 374 -27.47 -9.74 5.63
CA GLU A 374 -27.65 -10.94 4.81
C GLU A 374 -27.89 -10.58 3.32
N ASP A 375 -28.72 -9.60 3.04
CA ASP A 375 -29.04 -9.22 1.67
C ASP A 375 -27.82 -8.59 0.96
N MET A 376 -27.05 -7.78 1.67
CA MET A 376 -25.78 -7.26 1.15
C MET A 376 -24.78 -8.37 0.83
N LEU A 377 -24.65 -9.39 1.70
CA LEU A 377 -23.78 -10.53 1.47
C LEU A 377 -24.21 -11.35 0.25
N VAL A 378 -25.51 -11.57 0.07
CA VAL A 378 -26.08 -12.21 -1.15
C VAL A 378 -25.75 -11.38 -2.39
N ASN A 379 -25.90 -10.06 -2.33
CA ASN A 379 -25.58 -9.19 -3.45
C ASN A 379 -24.06 -9.17 -3.75
N ILE A 380 -23.20 -9.22 -2.73
CA ILE A 380 -21.73 -9.34 -2.89
C ILE A 380 -21.36 -10.63 -3.66
N LEU A 381 -22.12 -11.71 -3.49
CA LEU A 381 -21.90 -12.95 -4.22
C LEU A 381 -22.26 -12.84 -5.72
N LYS A 382 -23.32 -12.08 -6.06
CA LYS A 382 -23.92 -12.05 -7.41
C LYS A 382 -23.52 -10.85 -8.26
N GLU A 383 -23.62 -9.63 -7.72
CA GLU A 383 -23.68 -8.40 -8.54
C GLU A 383 -22.30 -7.91 -9.01
N PRO A 384 -21.23 -7.82 -8.18
CA PRO A 384 -19.97 -7.23 -8.59
C PRO A 384 -19.45 -7.80 -9.89
N LYS A 385 -18.72 -6.98 -10.68
CA LYS A 385 -18.05 -7.47 -11.89
C LYS A 385 -17.14 -8.67 -11.61
N ASN A 386 -16.45 -8.65 -10.46
CA ASN A 386 -15.59 -9.74 -10.00
C ASN A 386 -16.24 -10.56 -8.87
N ALA A 387 -17.57 -10.73 -8.89
CA ALA A 387 -18.27 -11.53 -7.91
C ALA A 387 -17.68 -12.95 -7.82
N ILE A 388 -17.63 -13.51 -6.62
CA ILE A 388 -17.03 -14.83 -6.38
C ILE A 388 -17.73 -15.88 -7.24
N LEU A 389 -19.04 -15.86 -7.32
CA LEU A 389 -19.82 -16.80 -8.14
C LEU A 389 -19.46 -16.71 -9.61
N LYS A 390 -19.31 -15.49 -10.15
CA LYS A 390 -18.92 -15.28 -11.55
C LYS A 390 -17.53 -15.85 -11.86
N GLN A 391 -16.62 -15.84 -10.87
CA GLN A 391 -15.30 -16.45 -11.03
C GLN A 391 -15.42 -17.98 -11.18
N TYR A 392 -16.19 -18.66 -10.31
CA TYR A 392 -16.42 -20.09 -10.40
C TYR A 392 -17.23 -20.47 -11.64
N GLN A 393 -18.27 -19.69 -11.98
CA GLN A 393 -19.00 -19.88 -13.23
C GLN A 393 -18.08 -19.83 -14.44
N LYS A 394 -17.14 -18.88 -14.48
CA LYS A 394 -16.20 -18.77 -15.59
C LYS A 394 -15.18 -19.90 -15.62
N LEU A 395 -14.77 -20.43 -14.46
CA LEU A 395 -13.88 -21.59 -14.39
C LEU A 395 -14.56 -22.84 -14.95
N LEU A 396 -15.79 -23.13 -14.54
CA LEU A 396 -16.53 -24.30 -15.05
C LEU A 396 -17.00 -24.13 -16.49
N GLU A 397 -17.23 -22.90 -16.95
CA GLU A 397 -17.52 -22.61 -18.36
C GLU A 397 -16.35 -23.02 -19.28
N LEU A 398 -15.09 -22.99 -18.79
CA LEU A 398 -13.93 -23.48 -19.54
C LEU A 398 -13.96 -25.01 -19.73
N ASP A 399 -14.67 -25.72 -18.84
CA ASP A 399 -14.93 -27.17 -18.93
C ASP A 399 -16.29 -27.46 -19.60
N GLU A 400 -16.89 -26.45 -20.28
CA GLU A 400 -18.20 -26.51 -20.95
C GLU A 400 -19.37 -26.83 -20.01
N VAL A 401 -19.22 -26.59 -18.68
CA VAL A 401 -20.22 -26.84 -17.66
C VAL A 401 -20.82 -25.53 -17.14
N LYS A 402 -22.15 -25.46 -17.12
CA LYS A 402 -22.88 -24.29 -16.58
C LYS A 402 -23.07 -24.46 -15.07
N LEU A 403 -22.59 -23.51 -14.28
CA LEU A 403 -22.80 -23.46 -12.82
C LEU A 403 -23.95 -22.53 -12.46
N GLU A 404 -24.91 -23.04 -11.69
CA GLU A 404 -26.05 -22.29 -11.18
C GLU A 404 -26.16 -22.41 -9.66
N PHE A 405 -26.66 -21.36 -9.01
CA PHE A 405 -26.93 -21.37 -7.58
C PHE A 405 -28.39 -20.99 -7.35
N THR A 406 -29.06 -21.73 -6.47
CA THR A 406 -30.40 -21.35 -6.04
C THR A 406 -30.35 -20.19 -5.05
N ASP A 407 -31.41 -19.40 -4.96
CA ASP A 407 -31.47 -18.26 -4.02
C ASP A 407 -31.38 -18.73 -2.56
N ASP A 408 -31.93 -19.92 -2.23
CA ASP A 408 -31.84 -20.53 -0.90
C ASP A 408 -30.39 -20.90 -0.55
N ALA A 409 -29.64 -21.45 -1.52
CA ALA A 409 -28.22 -21.72 -1.33
C ALA A 409 -27.42 -20.45 -1.01
N LEU A 410 -27.70 -19.35 -1.70
CA LEU A 410 -27.01 -18.07 -1.48
C LEU A 410 -27.34 -17.47 -0.11
N ARG A 411 -28.59 -17.55 0.32
CA ARG A 411 -28.99 -17.13 1.67
C ARG A 411 -28.35 -18.03 2.75
N SER A 412 -28.27 -19.34 2.52
CA SER A 412 -27.57 -20.25 3.43
C SER A 412 -26.06 -19.88 3.54
N ILE A 413 -25.38 -19.57 2.42
CA ILE A 413 -23.99 -19.10 2.42
C ILE A 413 -23.86 -17.79 3.21
N ALA A 414 -24.77 -16.83 2.99
CA ALA A 414 -24.74 -15.53 3.67
C ALA A 414 -24.95 -15.71 5.20
N ARG A 415 -25.92 -16.53 5.64
CA ARG A 415 -26.16 -16.85 7.06
C ARG A 415 -24.92 -17.49 7.73
N LYS A 416 -24.31 -18.47 7.09
CA LYS A 416 -23.05 -19.07 7.57
C LYS A 416 -21.90 -18.06 7.65
N ALA A 417 -21.84 -17.08 6.74
CA ALA A 417 -20.84 -16.03 6.80
C ALA A 417 -21.07 -15.07 7.97
N MET A 418 -22.33 -14.75 8.27
CA MET A 418 -22.70 -13.93 9.44
C MET A 418 -22.35 -14.64 10.76
N GLU A 419 -22.60 -15.94 10.87
CA GLU A 419 -22.25 -16.76 12.05
C GLU A 419 -20.75 -16.77 12.35
N LYS A 420 -19.91 -16.70 11.30
CA LYS A 420 -18.43 -16.67 11.45
C LYS A 420 -17.88 -15.33 11.90
N ASP A 421 -18.69 -14.27 11.97
CA ASP A 421 -18.33 -12.89 12.36
C ASP A 421 -17.08 -12.32 11.65
N THR A 422 -16.77 -12.83 10.47
CA THR A 422 -15.63 -12.38 9.64
C THR A 422 -16.10 -11.63 8.38
N GLY A 423 -17.39 -11.30 8.29
CA GLY A 423 -18.02 -10.56 7.20
C GLY A 423 -17.81 -11.22 5.84
N ALA A 424 -17.59 -10.43 4.81
CA ALA A 424 -17.42 -10.92 3.45
C ALA A 424 -16.21 -11.84 3.24
N ARG A 425 -15.22 -11.85 4.15
CA ARG A 425 -14.07 -12.79 4.07
C ARG A 425 -14.49 -14.23 4.19
N ALA A 426 -15.54 -14.53 4.99
CA ALA A 426 -16.05 -15.89 5.16
C ALA A 426 -16.68 -16.46 3.88
N LEU A 427 -17.25 -15.61 3.02
CA LEU A 427 -17.96 -16.06 1.82
C LEU A 427 -17.09 -16.97 0.94
N ARG A 428 -15.84 -16.57 0.72
CA ARG A 428 -14.91 -17.33 -0.11
C ARG A 428 -14.61 -18.70 0.49
N SER A 429 -14.26 -18.76 1.77
CA SER A 429 -13.92 -20.03 2.42
C SER A 429 -15.11 -20.97 2.51
N ILE A 430 -16.33 -20.45 2.65
CA ILE A 430 -17.55 -21.28 2.65
C ILE A 430 -17.79 -21.88 1.26
N ILE A 431 -17.61 -21.10 0.21
CA ILE A 431 -17.76 -21.57 -1.17
C ILE A 431 -16.67 -22.59 -1.51
N GLU A 432 -15.41 -22.31 -1.18
CA GLU A 432 -14.28 -23.21 -1.43
C GLU A 432 -14.49 -24.60 -0.77
N ASP A 433 -15.11 -24.62 0.40
CA ASP A 433 -15.32 -25.85 1.19
C ASP A 433 -16.24 -26.90 0.51
N PHE A 434 -17.24 -26.48 -0.26
CA PHE A 434 -18.09 -27.40 -1.02
C PHE A 434 -17.75 -27.45 -2.52
N MET A 435 -17.15 -26.38 -3.06
CA MET A 435 -16.76 -26.35 -4.47
C MET A 435 -15.55 -27.23 -4.77
N LEU A 436 -14.72 -27.52 -3.77
CA LEU A 436 -13.54 -28.38 -3.95
C LEU A 436 -13.90 -29.75 -4.54
N ASP A 437 -14.86 -30.43 -3.94
CA ASP A 437 -15.30 -31.76 -4.38
C ASP A 437 -15.96 -31.69 -5.77
N ILE A 438 -16.75 -30.66 -6.01
CA ILE A 438 -17.45 -30.45 -7.28
C ILE A 438 -16.42 -30.21 -8.40
N MET A 439 -15.44 -29.35 -8.20
CA MET A 439 -14.40 -29.07 -9.20
C MET A 439 -13.45 -30.25 -9.43
N TYR A 440 -13.32 -31.14 -8.44
CA TYR A 440 -12.55 -32.37 -8.59
C TYR A 440 -13.29 -33.46 -9.39
N GLU A 441 -14.61 -33.57 -9.22
CA GLU A 441 -15.41 -34.61 -9.86
C GLU A 441 -15.87 -34.25 -11.28
N ILE A 442 -16.20 -32.98 -11.55
CA ILE A 442 -16.75 -32.52 -12.83
C ILE A 442 -15.86 -32.89 -14.04
N PRO A 443 -14.53 -32.65 -14.03
CA PRO A 443 -13.69 -32.95 -15.20
C PRO A 443 -13.58 -34.45 -15.55
N LYS A 444 -14.07 -35.35 -14.68
CA LYS A 444 -14.06 -36.80 -14.93
C LYS A 444 -15.13 -37.24 -15.91
N ASP A 445 -16.23 -36.49 -16.03
CA ASP A 445 -17.36 -36.84 -16.88
C ASP A 445 -17.72 -35.71 -17.86
N SER A 446 -17.28 -35.84 -19.07
CA SER A 446 -17.51 -34.89 -20.17
C SER A 446 -18.98 -34.75 -20.60
N ASN A 447 -19.88 -35.55 -20.06
CA ASN A 447 -21.31 -35.48 -20.38
C ASN A 447 -22.09 -34.52 -19.48
N ILE A 448 -21.45 -33.96 -18.43
CA ILE A 448 -22.07 -33.00 -17.54
C ILE A 448 -22.25 -31.66 -18.26
N GLY A 449 -23.48 -31.22 -18.40
CA GLY A 449 -23.81 -29.93 -19.03
C GLY A 449 -24.09 -28.80 -18.07
N SER A 450 -24.70 -29.10 -16.91
CA SER A 450 -24.90 -28.10 -15.87
C SER A 450 -24.90 -28.69 -14.46
N VAL A 451 -24.47 -27.86 -13.51
CA VAL A 451 -24.43 -28.18 -12.08
C VAL A 451 -25.18 -27.10 -11.31
N THR A 452 -26.17 -27.50 -10.54
CA THR A 452 -26.96 -26.59 -9.70
C THR A 452 -26.68 -26.83 -8.23
N ILE A 453 -26.28 -25.79 -7.54
CA ILE A 453 -25.98 -25.78 -6.11
C ILE A 453 -27.25 -25.38 -5.36
N THR A 454 -27.71 -26.29 -4.48
CA THR A 454 -28.85 -26.09 -3.61
C THR A 454 -28.42 -25.85 -2.15
N GLU A 455 -29.33 -25.47 -1.28
CA GLU A 455 -29.06 -25.32 0.16
C GLU A 455 -28.50 -26.59 0.77
N ASP A 456 -29.00 -27.78 0.36
CA ASP A 456 -28.53 -29.08 0.89
C ASP A 456 -27.02 -29.30 0.61
N VAL A 457 -26.52 -28.84 -0.55
CA VAL A 457 -25.09 -28.93 -0.88
C VAL A 457 -24.27 -28.01 0.04
N VAL A 458 -24.74 -26.79 0.25
CA VAL A 458 -24.07 -25.82 1.15
C VAL A 458 -24.06 -26.35 2.58
N GLU A 459 -25.12 -27.06 3.01
CA GLU A 459 -25.20 -27.67 4.33
C GLU A 459 -24.53 -29.05 4.45
N LYS A 460 -23.96 -29.55 3.36
CA LYS A 460 -23.34 -30.88 3.26
C LYS A 460 -24.33 -32.03 3.56
N LYS A 461 -25.60 -31.82 3.24
CA LYS A 461 -26.69 -32.83 3.42
C LYS A 461 -27.01 -33.58 2.13
N GLY A 462 -26.57 -33.06 0.98
CA GLY A 462 -26.87 -33.62 -0.34
C GLY A 462 -25.77 -33.38 -1.37
N ALA A 463 -25.87 -34.05 -2.51
CA ALA A 463 -25.02 -33.83 -3.66
C ALA A 463 -25.60 -32.73 -4.58
N PRO A 464 -24.78 -32.04 -5.39
CA PRO A 464 -25.26 -31.06 -6.36
C PRO A 464 -26.18 -31.73 -7.39
N ALA A 465 -27.19 -31.01 -7.86
CA ALA A 465 -28.03 -31.46 -8.96
C ALA A 465 -27.26 -31.31 -10.29
N VAL A 466 -27.04 -32.42 -10.94
CA VAL A 466 -26.28 -32.46 -12.20
C VAL A 466 -27.21 -32.77 -13.37
N SER A 467 -27.13 -31.99 -14.43
CA SER A 467 -27.83 -32.29 -15.66
C SER A 467 -26.83 -32.62 -16.78
N TYR A 468 -27.13 -33.65 -17.52
CA TYR A 468 -26.26 -34.14 -18.60
C TYR A 468 -26.64 -33.47 -19.92
N THR A 469 -25.65 -33.14 -20.76
CA THR A 469 -25.90 -32.76 -22.13
C THR A 469 -26.43 -33.99 -22.86
N HIS A 470 -27.61 -33.91 -23.49
CA HIS A 470 -28.08 -34.97 -24.36
C HIS A 470 -27.01 -35.24 -25.40
N LEU A 471 -26.51 -36.48 -25.42
CA LEU A 471 -25.72 -37.02 -26.54
C LEU A 471 -26.48 -36.65 -27.84
N ARG A 472 -25.85 -35.85 -28.71
CA ARG A 472 -26.33 -35.77 -30.12
C ARG A 472 -26.43 -37.20 -30.60
N ALA A 473 -27.64 -37.67 -30.75
CA ALA A 473 -27.86 -38.94 -31.48
C ALA A 473 -27.13 -38.78 -32.82
N HIS A 474 -26.06 -39.52 -32.99
CA HIS A 474 -25.50 -39.76 -34.31
C HIS A 474 -26.60 -40.49 -35.08
N GLU A 475 -27.37 -39.78 -35.89
CA GLU A 475 -28.15 -40.38 -36.94
C GLU A 475 -27.13 -41.06 -37.87
N THR A 476 -27.00 -42.35 -37.66
CA THR A 476 -26.41 -43.26 -38.65
C THR A 476 -27.33 -43.42 -39.81
#